data_c65eb0e51198ca0a0e9cf130b8df4636
#
_entry.id   c65eb0e51198ca0a0e9cf130b8df4636
#
_cell.length_a   1.000
_cell.length_b   1.000
_cell.length_c   1.000
_cell.angle_alpha   90.00
_cell.angle_beta   90.00
_cell.angle_gamma   90.00
#
_symmetry.space_group_name_H-M   'P 1'
#
loop_
_entity.id
_entity.type
_entity.pdbx_description
1 polymer ?
#
loop_
_entity_poly.entity_id
_entity_poly.type
_entity_poly.pdbx_seq_one_letter_code
_entity_poly.pdbx_strand_id
1 'polypeptide(L)'
;MLLLFSASCSKEHKEVVDVEFDPDKTYTMKATDVSSLISDSGITRYRLKAKEWQIYGKAAEPHWYFPEGIYVEKFDTLFQTEASIKADTAYYYDKKGLWELIGNVEVESLQGEHFETSQLFWDQKQEKVYSDKFMRIEQEDKIITGIGFESNQDMTQYKIFNSQGIFLSLIHISEPTRLR
;
A
#
# COMPACT_ATOMS: atom_id res chain seq x y z
N MET A 1 72.64 -3.44 29.50
CA MET A 1 72.27 -2.48 28.45
C MET A 1 70.92 -2.90 27.91
N LEU A 2 69.85 -2.28 28.41
CA LEU A 2 68.44 -2.66 28.14
C LEU A 2 67.89 -1.65 27.16
N LEU A 3 67.61 -2.10 25.92
CA LEU A 3 67.02 -1.29 24.85
C LEU A 3 65.51 -1.34 24.97
N LEU A 4 64.87 -0.23 25.37
CA LEU A 4 63.42 -0.02 25.34
C LEU A 4 62.99 0.38 23.93
N PHE A 5 62.28 -0.49 23.22
CA PHE A 5 61.57 -0.16 21.98
C PHE A 5 60.22 0.52 22.33
N SER A 6 60.10 1.80 22.11
CA SER A 6 58.84 2.54 22.17
C SER A 6 58.10 2.38 20.82
N ALA A 7 57.08 1.52 20.77
CA ALA A 7 56.18 1.45 19.64
C ALA A 7 55.24 2.67 19.66
N SER A 8 55.46 3.63 18.76
CA SER A 8 54.55 4.78 18.52
C SER A 8 53.40 4.31 17.66
N CYS A 9 52.19 4.18 18.26
CA CYS A 9 50.94 4.11 17.51
C CYS A 9 50.61 5.44 16.84
N SER A 10 50.85 5.57 15.56
CA SER A 10 50.35 6.67 14.77
C SER A 10 48.83 6.51 14.60
N LYS A 11 48.05 7.41 15.21
CA LYS A 11 46.61 7.54 14.90
C LYS A 11 46.48 8.17 13.51
N GLU A 12 46.06 7.35 12.53
CA GLU A 12 45.51 7.89 11.27
C GLU A 12 44.34 8.81 11.60
N HIS A 13 44.51 10.11 11.34
CA HIS A 13 43.40 11.04 11.27
C HIS A 13 42.53 10.62 10.07
N LYS A 14 41.43 9.88 10.32
CA LYS A 14 40.37 9.77 9.36
C LYS A 14 39.77 11.15 9.20
N GLU A 15 39.88 11.74 8.02
CA GLU A 15 39.10 12.92 7.64
C GLU A 15 37.63 12.58 7.86
N VAL A 16 37.01 13.22 8.84
CA VAL A 16 35.58 13.18 9.04
C VAL A 16 34.99 14.06 7.92
N VAL A 17 34.50 13.43 6.86
CA VAL A 17 33.72 14.14 5.85
C VAL A 17 32.48 14.65 6.57
N ASP A 18 32.35 15.96 6.70
CA ASP A 18 31.17 16.61 7.28
C ASP A 18 30.02 16.48 6.25
N VAL A 19 29.33 15.34 6.30
CA VAL A 19 28.14 15.11 5.47
C VAL A 19 26.99 15.85 6.15
N GLU A 20 26.52 16.91 5.52
CA GLU A 20 25.32 17.62 5.96
C GLU A 20 24.15 16.64 6.02
N PHE A 21 23.79 16.22 7.22
CA PHE A 21 22.72 15.24 7.46
C PHE A 21 21.37 15.95 7.37
N ASP A 22 20.64 15.73 6.28
CA ASP A 22 19.25 16.15 6.11
C ASP A 22 18.32 14.99 6.52
N PRO A 23 17.64 15.10 7.68
CA PRO A 23 16.78 14.02 8.17
C PRO A 23 15.56 13.75 7.27
N ASP A 24 15.12 14.72 6.47
CA ASP A 24 13.98 14.58 5.58
C ASP A 24 14.35 13.87 4.26
N LYS A 25 15.64 13.82 3.92
CA LYS A 25 16.17 13.14 2.72
C LYS A 25 16.93 11.85 3.01
N THR A 26 17.16 11.55 4.30
CA THR A 26 17.98 10.41 4.69
C THR A 26 17.13 9.36 5.40
N TYR A 27 16.95 8.23 4.78
CA TYR A 27 16.28 7.10 5.44
C TYR A 27 17.15 6.56 6.59
N THR A 28 16.49 6.14 7.67
CA THR A 28 17.14 5.49 8.82
C THR A 28 17.31 4.00 8.62
N MET A 29 16.48 3.41 7.75
CA MET A 29 16.53 2.01 7.34
C MET A 29 16.09 1.87 5.88
N LYS A 30 16.76 0.96 5.16
CA LYS A 30 16.36 0.50 3.83
C LYS A 30 16.39 -1.03 3.81
N ALA A 31 15.35 -1.64 3.29
CA ALA A 31 15.27 -3.06 3.01
C ALA A 31 14.86 -3.29 1.55
N THR A 32 15.34 -4.37 0.94
CA THR A 32 15.01 -4.78 -0.43
C THR A 32 14.40 -6.18 -0.43
N ASP A 33 13.58 -6.47 -1.44
CA ASP A 33 12.90 -7.77 -1.62
C ASP A 33 12.15 -8.22 -0.35
N VAL A 34 11.36 -7.30 0.20
CA VAL A 34 10.65 -7.47 1.46
C VAL A 34 9.45 -8.39 1.31
N SER A 35 9.33 -9.36 2.22
CA SER A 35 8.09 -10.09 2.47
C SER A 35 7.87 -10.17 3.97
N SER A 36 6.88 -9.45 4.49
CA SER A 36 6.58 -9.35 5.91
C SER A 36 5.20 -9.89 6.21
N LEU A 37 5.10 -10.70 7.26
CA LEU A 37 3.82 -11.17 7.81
C LEU A 37 3.46 -10.30 9.03
N ILE A 38 2.25 -9.77 9.03
CA ILE A 38 1.72 -8.93 10.11
C ILE A 38 0.65 -9.72 10.83
N SER A 39 0.87 -9.92 12.14
CA SER A 39 -0.04 -10.68 13.00
C SER A 39 -0.69 -9.75 14.01
N ASP A 40 -1.96 -9.98 14.26
CA ASP A 40 -2.71 -9.37 15.35
C ASP A 40 -3.24 -10.47 16.27
N SER A 41 -2.99 -10.31 17.59
CA SER A 41 -3.44 -11.24 18.62
C SER A 41 -3.04 -12.71 18.34
N GLY A 42 -1.86 -12.93 17.76
CA GLY A 42 -1.33 -14.26 17.43
C GLY A 42 -1.86 -14.87 16.14
N ILE A 43 -2.71 -14.16 15.40
CA ILE A 43 -3.24 -14.60 14.10
C ILE A 43 -2.60 -13.75 13.00
N THR A 44 -2.01 -14.39 11.99
CA THR A 44 -1.49 -13.69 10.82
C THR A 44 -2.63 -13.12 10.01
N ARG A 45 -2.66 -11.79 9.89
CA ARG A 45 -3.74 -11.07 9.20
C ARG A 45 -3.35 -10.58 7.83
N TYR A 46 -2.09 -10.17 7.64
CA TYR A 46 -1.65 -9.55 6.40
C TYR A 46 -0.28 -10.08 5.98
N ARG A 47 -0.04 -10.06 4.67
CA ARG A 47 1.29 -10.18 4.06
C ARG A 47 1.56 -8.93 3.24
N LEU A 48 2.66 -8.26 3.54
CA LEU A 48 3.17 -7.13 2.77
C LEU A 48 4.36 -7.61 1.94
N LYS A 49 4.35 -7.31 0.64
CA LYS A 49 5.46 -7.52 -0.28
C LYS A 49 5.85 -6.18 -0.90
N ALA A 50 7.14 -5.89 -0.97
CA ALA A 50 7.67 -4.70 -1.63
C ALA A 50 9.09 -4.98 -2.15
N LYS A 51 9.45 -4.38 -3.28
CA LYS A 51 10.83 -4.47 -3.77
C LYS A 51 11.77 -3.64 -2.93
N GLU A 52 11.32 -2.48 -2.48
CA GLU A 52 12.09 -1.59 -1.64
C GLU A 52 11.19 -0.97 -0.55
N TRP A 53 11.72 -0.93 0.66
CA TRP A 53 11.10 -0.29 1.82
C TRP A 53 12.12 0.62 2.49
N GLN A 54 11.81 1.90 2.56
CA GLN A 54 12.62 2.92 3.23
C GLN A 54 11.86 3.46 4.44
N ILE A 55 12.56 3.67 5.56
CA ILE A 55 12.00 4.28 6.77
C ILE A 55 12.70 5.60 7.04
N TYR A 56 11.94 6.68 7.06
CA TYR A 56 12.38 8.04 7.39
C TYR A 56 12.01 8.39 8.83
N GLY A 57 12.58 7.65 9.80
CA GLY A 57 12.23 7.75 11.21
C GLY A 57 12.66 9.05 11.89
N LYS A 58 13.59 9.81 11.29
CA LYS A 58 14.08 11.10 11.81
C LYS A 58 13.55 12.31 11.03
N ALA A 59 12.75 12.10 10.00
CA ALA A 59 12.10 13.17 9.26
C ALA A 59 11.17 13.99 10.17
N ALA A 60 10.89 15.24 9.79
CA ALA A 60 9.94 16.10 10.49
C ALA A 60 8.56 15.43 10.59
N GLU A 61 8.14 14.73 9.53
CA GLU A 61 7.02 13.78 9.53
C GLU A 61 7.55 12.36 9.30
N PRO A 62 7.73 11.54 10.35
CA PRO A 62 8.19 10.16 10.21
C PRO A 62 7.25 9.33 9.35
N HIS A 63 7.82 8.63 8.36
CA HIS A 63 7.04 7.84 7.42
C HIS A 63 7.84 6.65 6.87
N TRP A 64 7.12 5.68 6.35
CA TRP A 64 7.65 4.62 5.49
C TRP A 64 7.37 4.98 4.04
N TYR A 65 8.28 4.62 3.16
CA TYR A 65 8.19 4.87 1.73
C TYR A 65 8.50 3.62 0.94
N PHE A 66 7.67 3.33 -0.06
CA PHE A 66 7.76 2.17 -0.94
C PHE A 66 7.86 2.68 -2.39
N PRO A 67 9.06 2.99 -2.89
CA PRO A 67 9.25 3.64 -4.19
C PRO A 67 8.95 2.74 -5.40
N GLU A 68 9.10 1.42 -5.24
CA GLU A 68 9.01 0.44 -6.34
C GLU A 68 7.79 -0.49 -6.18
N GLY A 69 6.72 0.04 -5.61
CA GLY A 69 5.45 -0.64 -5.44
C GLY A 69 5.30 -1.41 -4.13
N ILE A 70 4.03 -1.66 -3.84
CA ILE A 70 3.59 -2.43 -2.69
C ILE A 70 2.48 -3.39 -3.11
N TYR A 71 2.46 -4.56 -2.51
CA TYR A 71 1.37 -5.53 -2.60
C TYR A 71 1.07 -6.06 -1.20
N VAL A 72 -0.19 -5.92 -0.78
CA VAL A 72 -0.66 -6.38 0.52
C VAL A 72 -1.82 -7.34 0.32
N GLU A 73 -1.74 -8.49 0.97
CA GLU A 73 -2.80 -9.49 1.05
C GLU A 73 -3.39 -9.48 2.46
N LYS A 74 -4.71 -9.55 2.57
CA LYS A 74 -5.43 -9.84 3.82
C LYS A 74 -5.83 -11.30 3.83
N PHE A 75 -5.65 -11.97 4.96
CA PHE A 75 -5.99 -13.38 5.14
C PHE A 75 -7.19 -13.58 6.04
N ASP A 76 -7.97 -14.60 5.72
CA ASP A 76 -9.00 -15.14 6.60
C ASP A 76 -8.38 -15.97 7.75
N THR A 77 -9.23 -16.59 8.57
CA THR A 77 -8.81 -17.45 9.67
C THR A 77 -8.18 -18.78 9.23
N LEU A 78 -8.37 -19.17 7.97
CA LEU A 78 -7.79 -20.37 7.34
C LEU A 78 -6.52 -20.07 6.55
N PHE A 79 -6.00 -18.81 6.64
CA PHE A 79 -4.84 -18.34 5.90
C PHE A 79 -5.06 -18.32 4.38
N GLN A 80 -6.30 -18.08 3.93
CA GLN A 80 -6.63 -17.86 2.53
C GLN A 80 -6.75 -16.36 2.26
N THR A 81 -6.31 -15.91 1.09
CA THR A 81 -6.39 -14.50 0.71
C THR A 81 -7.85 -14.10 0.52
N GLU A 82 -8.33 -13.17 1.33
CA GLU A 82 -9.67 -12.60 1.27
C GLU A 82 -9.72 -11.34 0.40
N ALA A 83 -8.69 -10.51 0.52
CA ALA A 83 -8.60 -9.24 -0.18
C ALA A 83 -7.14 -8.93 -0.49
N SER A 84 -6.91 -8.11 -1.49
CA SER A 84 -5.58 -7.62 -1.80
C SER A 84 -5.60 -6.17 -2.28
N ILE A 85 -4.46 -5.50 -2.11
CA ILE A 85 -4.24 -4.16 -2.63
C ILE A 85 -2.84 -4.06 -3.21
N LYS A 86 -2.70 -3.38 -4.35
CA LYS A 86 -1.41 -3.05 -4.95
C LYS A 86 -1.38 -1.60 -5.39
N ALA A 87 -0.18 -1.02 -5.45
CA ALA A 87 0.07 0.32 -5.99
C ALA A 87 1.51 0.41 -6.48
N ASP A 88 1.79 1.37 -7.36
CA ASP A 88 3.15 1.62 -7.86
C ASP A 88 4.04 2.26 -6.79
N THR A 89 3.45 3.03 -5.88
CA THR A 89 4.15 3.73 -4.79
C THR A 89 3.24 3.80 -3.58
N ALA A 90 3.82 3.74 -2.38
CA ALA A 90 3.07 3.93 -1.14
C ALA A 90 3.85 4.70 -0.08
N TYR A 91 3.12 5.43 0.75
CA TYR A 91 3.59 6.04 1.98
C TYR A 91 2.75 5.57 3.16
N TYR A 92 3.40 5.42 4.30
CA TYR A 92 2.72 5.22 5.57
C TYR A 92 3.19 6.25 6.59
N TYR A 93 2.30 7.11 7.02
CA TYR A 93 2.54 8.16 8.02
C TYR A 93 2.18 7.65 9.40
N ASP A 94 3.18 7.16 10.13
CA ASP A 94 3.02 6.45 11.42
C ASP A 94 2.23 7.26 12.45
N LYS A 95 2.59 8.53 12.66
CA LYS A 95 1.88 9.41 13.61
C LYS A 95 0.40 9.63 13.26
N LYS A 96 0.07 9.61 11.98
CA LYS A 96 -1.31 9.78 11.49
C LYS A 96 -2.08 8.47 11.44
N GLY A 97 -1.40 7.34 11.29
CA GLY A 97 -2.00 6.05 10.97
C GLY A 97 -2.61 6.06 9.58
N LEU A 98 -1.97 6.79 8.64
CA LEU A 98 -2.49 7.04 7.31
C LEU A 98 -1.60 6.37 6.26
N TRP A 99 -2.20 5.53 5.44
CA TRP A 99 -1.62 5.05 4.19
C TRP A 99 -2.03 5.93 3.04
N GLU A 100 -1.11 6.23 2.16
CA GLU A 100 -1.31 6.85 0.86
C GLU A 100 -0.74 5.95 -0.21
N LEU A 101 -1.59 5.51 -1.14
CA LEU A 101 -1.26 4.62 -2.25
C LEU A 101 -1.38 5.41 -3.54
N ILE A 102 -0.38 5.34 -4.42
CA ILE A 102 -0.28 6.19 -5.60
C ILE A 102 0.12 5.35 -6.81
N GLY A 103 -0.53 5.61 -7.94
CA GLY A 103 -0.27 4.99 -9.24
C GLY A 103 -0.81 3.58 -9.35
N ASN A 104 -1.64 3.33 -10.36
CA ASN A 104 -2.24 2.02 -10.67
C ASN A 104 -2.71 1.28 -9.41
N VAL A 105 -3.47 1.99 -8.56
CA VAL A 105 -4.01 1.38 -7.33
C VAL A 105 -5.14 0.44 -7.70
N GLU A 106 -4.98 -0.82 -7.36
CA GLU A 106 -5.98 -1.87 -7.56
C GLU A 106 -6.28 -2.54 -6.23
N VAL A 107 -7.57 -2.74 -5.93
CA VAL A 107 -8.04 -3.43 -4.73
C VAL A 107 -9.01 -4.53 -5.14
N GLU A 108 -8.73 -5.75 -4.68
CA GLU A 108 -9.69 -6.86 -4.68
C GLU A 108 -10.34 -6.91 -3.30
N SER A 109 -11.64 -6.70 -3.23
CA SER A 109 -12.37 -6.71 -1.97
C SER A 109 -12.78 -8.13 -1.55
N LEU A 110 -13.19 -8.27 -0.28
CA LEU A 110 -13.77 -9.49 0.28
C LEU A 110 -14.99 -10.01 -0.50
N GLN A 111 -15.67 -9.14 -1.23
CA GLN A 111 -16.87 -9.46 -2.00
C GLN A 111 -16.56 -9.80 -3.46
N GLY A 112 -15.27 -9.84 -3.84
CA GLY A 112 -14.82 -10.08 -5.22
C GLY A 112 -15.04 -8.90 -6.15
N GLU A 113 -15.19 -7.69 -5.58
CA GLU A 113 -15.26 -6.46 -6.36
C GLU A 113 -13.85 -5.94 -6.63
N HIS A 114 -13.62 -5.46 -7.84
CA HIS A 114 -12.35 -4.90 -8.27
C HIS A 114 -12.43 -3.38 -8.35
N PHE A 115 -11.57 -2.69 -7.61
CA PHE A 115 -11.49 -1.23 -7.53
C PHE A 115 -10.20 -0.76 -8.18
N GLU A 116 -10.29 0.27 -9.04
CA GLU A 116 -9.15 0.89 -9.72
C GLU A 116 -9.17 2.41 -9.51
N THR A 117 -8.04 2.98 -9.13
CA THR A 117 -7.85 4.43 -9.02
C THR A 117 -6.38 4.82 -9.16
N SER A 118 -6.10 6.10 -9.33
CA SER A 118 -4.73 6.62 -9.35
C SER A 118 -4.17 6.99 -7.99
N GLN A 119 -5.02 7.13 -6.96
CA GLN A 119 -4.62 7.44 -5.59
C GLN A 119 -5.69 6.95 -4.62
N LEU A 120 -5.28 6.39 -3.48
CA LEU A 120 -6.16 5.91 -2.43
C LEU A 120 -5.54 6.21 -1.06
N PHE A 121 -6.36 6.66 -0.14
CA PHE A 121 -5.99 6.88 1.25
C PHE A 121 -6.71 5.87 2.14
N TRP A 122 -5.99 5.28 3.10
CA TRP A 122 -6.56 4.47 4.16
C TRP A 122 -6.16 5.07 5.52
N ASP A 123 -7.13 5.70 6.18
CA ASP A 123 -7.00 6.25 7.52
C ASP A 123 -7.41 5.18 8.54
N GLN A 124 -6.43 4.59 9.19
CA GLN A 124 -6.64 3.53 10.19
C GLN A 124 -7.32 4.05 11.46
N LYS A 125 -7.12 5.33 11.81
CA LYS A 125 -7.73 5.92 13.01
C LYS A 125 -9.20 6.24 12.82
N GLN A 126 -9.58 6.60 11.60
CA GLN A 126 -10.97 6.86 11.23
C GLN A 126 -11.67 5.61 10.67
N GLU A 127 -10.94 4.50 10.50
CA GLU A 127 -11.42 3.26 9.89
C GLU A 127 -12.05 3.52 8.50
N LYS A 128 -11.42 4.41 7.72
CA LYS A 128 -11.96 4.93 6.48
C LYS A 128 -10.97 4.77 5.32
N VAL A 129 -11.50 4.38 4.16
CA VAL A 129 -10.80 4.41 2.87
C VAL A 129 -11.43 5.47 2.00
N TYR A 130 -10.63 6.31 1.32
CA TYR A 130 -11.16 7.36 0.48
C TYR A 130 -10.23 7.77 -0.64
N SER A 131 -10.81 8.40 -1.68
CA SER A 131 -10.10 9.00 -2.81
C SER A 131 -10.88 10.20 -3.34
N ASP A 132 -10.18 11.21 -3.84
CA ASP A 132 -10.74 12.33 -4.60
C ASP A 132 -10.57 12.15 -6.12
N LYS A 133 -9.96 11.05 -6.54
CA LYS A 133 -9.65 10.74 -7.94
C LYS A 133 -10.79 9.98 -8.61
N PHE A 134 -10.61 9.77 -9.92
CA PHE A 134 -11.45 8.85 -10.67
C PHE A 134 -11.35 7.44 -10.06
N MET A 135 -12.51 6.81 -9.88
CA MET A 135 -12.65 5.45 -9.38
C MET A 135 -13.45 4.62 -10.38
N ARG A 136 -12.97 3.43 -10.68
CA ARG A 136 -13.69 2.40 -11.41
C ARG A 136 -13.90 1.21 -10.48
N ILE A 137 -15.13 0.74 -10.38
CA ILE A 137 -15.49 -0.46 -9.62
C ILE A 137 -16.12 -1.44 -10.59
N GLU A 138 -15.55 -2.61 -10.69
CA GLU A 138 -16.07 -3.73 -11.45
C GLU A 138 -16.67 -4.75 -10.50
N GLN A 139 -17.92 -5.10 -10.75
CA GLN A 139 -18.69 -6.14 -10.09
C GLN A 139 -19.09 -7.18 -11.15
N GLU A 140 -19.62 -8.32 -10.72
CA GLU A 140 -20.01 -9.40 -11.63
C GLU A 140 -20.99 -8.95 -12.74
N ASP A 141 -21.93 -8.07 -12.42
CA ASP A 141 -23.04 -7.68 -13.29
C ASP A 141 -22.98 -6.22 -13.77
N LYS A 142 -22.03 -5.41 -13.27
CA LYS A 142 -21.97 -3.98 -13.58
C LYS A 142 -20.59 -3.38 -13.38
N ILE A 143 -20.38 -2.26 -14.06
CA ILE A 143 -19.23 -1.39 -13.85
C ILE A 143 -19.75 -0.03 -13.40
N ILE A 144 -19.21 0.48 -12.30
CA ILE A 144 -19.54 1.79 -11.75
C ILE A 144 -18.28 2.65 -11.81
N THR A 145 -18.40 3.88 -12.31
CA THR A 145 -17.31 4.84 -12.33
C THR A 145 -17.76 6.13 -11.66
N GLY A 146 -16.80 6.93 -11.17
CA GLY A 146 -17.11 8.23 -10.60
C GLY A 146 -15.84 8.99 -10.22
N ILE A 147 -16.01 10.17 -9.65
CA ILE A 147 -14.94 11.01 -9.12
C ILE A 147 -15.21 11.24 -7.65
N GLY A 148 -14.29 10.78 -6.81
CA GLY A 148 -14.44 10.77 -5.36
C GLY A 148 -15.10 9.48 -4.85
N PHE A 149 -14.52 8.94 -3.79
CA PHE A 149 -14.88 7.67 -3.18
C PHE A 149 -14.69 7.73 -1.67
N GLU A 150 -15.61 7.15 -0.94
CA GLU A 150 -15.50 6.95 0.52
C GLU A 150 -16.03 5.57 0.88
N SER A 151 -15.34 4.88 1.80
CA SER A 151 -15.72 3.55 2.28
C SER A 151 -15.30 3.33 3.73
N ASN A 152 -15.90 2.33 4.38
CA ASN A 152 -15.32 1.74 5.58
C ASN A 152 -14.00 1.00 5.23
N GLN A 153 -13.17 0.69 6.23
CA GLN A 153 -11.84 0.09 6.01
C GLN A 153 -11.86 -1.28 5.32
N ASP A 154 -12.96 -2.03 5.43
CA ASP A 154 -13.12 -3.35 4.78
C ASP A 154 -13.71 -3.24 3.37
N MET A 155 -13.99 -2.03 2.88
CA MET A 155 -14.56 -1.71 1.56
C MET A 155 -15.88 -2.43 1.26
N THR A 156 -16.65 -2.78 2.31
CA THR A 156 -17.94 -3.46 2.21
C THR A 156 -19.12 -2.50 2.08
N GLN A 157 -18.94 -1.23 2.51
CA GLN A 157 -19.93 -0.17 2.42
C GLN A 157 -19.25 1.07 1.88
N TYR A 158 -19.62 1.49 0.68
CA TYR A 158 -18.97 2.61 0.02
C TYR A 158 -19.94 3.55 -0.68
N LYS A 159 -19.47 4.75 -0.96
CA LYS A 159 -20.16 5.80 -1.69
C LYS A 159 -19.22 6.35 -2.77
N ILE A 160 -19.74 6.43 -3.99
CA ILE A 160 -19.07 7.08 -5.12
C ILE A 160 -19.80 8.39 -5.41
N PHE A 161 -19.01 9.43 -5.62
CA PHE A 161 -19.52 10.73 -6.01
C PHE A 161 -19.45 10.90 -7.53
N ASN A 162 -20.35 11.71 -8.10
CA ASN A 162 -20.46 11.95 -9.54
C ASN A 162 -20.44 10.64 -10.36
N SER A 163 -21.21 9.65 -9.91
CA SER A 163 -21.17 8.29 -10.44
C SER A 163 -21.92 8.14 -11.76
N GLN A 164 -21.39 7.25 -12.61
CA GLN A 164 -22.02 6.69 -13.80
C GLN A 164 -21.93 5.17 -13.72
N GLY A 165 -22.94 4.47 -14.23
CA GLY A 165 -22.99 3.00 -14.20
C GLY A 165 -23.28 2.43 -15.59
N ILE A 166 -22.64 1.28 -15.88
CA ILE A 166 -22.92 0.44 -17.04
C ILE A 166 -23.33 -0.93 -16.50
N PHE A 167 -24.55 -1.37 -16.84
CA PHE A 167 -25.04 -2.69 -16.46
C PHE A 167 -24.74 -3.67 -17.57
N LEU A 168 -24.12 -4.79 -17.23
CA LEU A 168 -23.84 -5.90 -18.15
C LEU A 168 -25.09 -6.79 -18.17
N SER A 169 -26.03 -6.50 -19.09
CA SER A 169 -27.21 -7.34 -19.28
C SER A 169 -26.92 -8.45 -20.29
N LEU A 170 -26.96 -9.70 -19.87
CA LEU A 170 -27.06 -10.84 -20.77
C LEU A 170 -28.49 -10.89 -21.33
N ILE A 171 -28.72 -10.26 -22.48
CA ILE A 171 -29.97 -10.43 -23.21
C ILE A 171 -29.97 -11.85 -23.78
N HIS A 172 -30.70 -12.72 -23.14
CA HIS A 172 -31.04 -14.02 -23.72
C HIS A 172 -32.05 -13.76 -24.85
N ILE A 173 -31.57 -13.66 -26.09
CA ILE A 173 -32.43 -13.66 -27.27
C ILE A 173 -32.89 -15.10 -27.42
N SER A 174 -34.06 -15.43 -26.84
CA SER A 174 -34.76 -16.67 -27.19
C SER A 174 -35.22 -16.56 -28.65
N GLU A 175 -34.67 -17.41 -29.49
CA GLU A 175 -35.10 -17.54 -30.88
C GLU A 175 -36.63 -17.72 -30.92
N PRO A 176 -37.37 -16.99 -31.78
CA PRO A 176 -38.82 -17.19 -31.92
C PRO A 176 -39.06 -18.57 -32.48
N THR A 177 -39.73 -19.41 -31.70
CA THR A 177 -40.22 -20.74 -32.12
C THR A 177 -41.11 -20.55 -33.36
N ARG A 178 -40.65 -20.97 -34.54
CA ARG A 178 -41.49 -21.06 -35.74
C ARG A 178 -42.57 -22.12 -35.47
N LEU A 179 -43.77 -21.66 -35.26
CA LEU A 179 -44.96 -22.50 -35.32
C LEU A 179 -45.15 -22.97 -36.79
N ARG A 180 -45.18 -24.25 -37.01
CA ARG A 180 -45.63 -24.89 -38.25
C ARG A 180 -47.13 -25.03 -38.25
#